data_d9e324274ce8a8b7472a12f523e97a4d
#
_entry.id   d9e324274ce8a8b7472a12f523e97a4d
#
_cell.length_a   1.000
_cell.length_b   1.000
_cell.length_c   1.000
_cell.angle_alpha   90.00
_cell.angle_beta   90.00
_cell.angle_gamma   90.00
#
_symmetry.space_group_name_H-M   'P 1'
#
loop_
_entity.id
_entity.type
_entity.pdbx_description
1 polymer ?
#
loop_
_entity_poly.entity_id
_entity_poly.type
_entity_poly.pdbx_seq_one_letter_code
_entity_poly.pdbx_strand_id
1 'polypeptide(L)'
;MSEKFADRVRASWAVLRGRAKAIGRKQRSGSIKKRGIDAAKMTGPNRLWSGSKGDANFDVTAGLVKSRSRSRDAYLNFPYIRQMVDRWVDGLVGNGLRPTPMSGDPKWDDRAWELWQKWEPVAVAGSDMGFYGAERLSMLHVANDGEILIRFRSRRFDDMPGLPPFKIQLVEPDLLPVEKNGTG
;
A
#
# COMPACT_ATOMS: atom_id res chain seq x y z
N MET A 1 -55.57 -25.66 -62.22
CA MET A 1 -54.40 -24.86 -61.83
C MET A 1 -53.89 -25.43 -60.55
N SER A 2 -53.08 -26.06 -60.52
CA SER A 2 -52.04 -26.93 -61.03
C SER A 2 -51.26 -27.40 -59.79
N GLU A 3 -51.32 -28.70 -59.46
CA GLU A 3 -50.52 -29.37 -58.42
C GLU A 3 -49.06 -28.94 -58.43
N LYS A 4 -48.54 -28.67 -59.63
CA LYS A 4 -47.16 -28.16 -59.83
C LYS A 4 -46.89 -26.82 -59.13
N PHE A 5 -47.87 -25.96 -58.89
CA PHE A 5 -47.68 -24.70 -58.19
C PHE A 5 -47.61 -24.91 -56.66
N ALA A 6 -48.47 -25.79 -56.14
CA ALA A 6 -48.47 -26.14 -54.73
C ALA A 6 -47.15 -26.83 -54.31
N ASP A 7 -46.58 -27.66 -55.19
CA ASP A 7 -45.30 -28.35 -54.92
C ASP A 7 -44.12 -27.36 -54.95
N ARG A 8 -44.14 -26.40 -55.86
CA ARG A 8 -43.10 -25.32 -55.87
C ARG A 8 -43.17 -24.47 -54.61
N VAL A 9 -44.35 -24.16 -54.15
CA VAL A 9 -44.50 -23.41 -52.89
C VAL A 9 -44.04 -24.25 -51.70
N ARG A 10 -44.37 -25.52 -51.63
CA ARG A 10 -43.88 -26.41 -50.54
C ARG A 10 -42.34 -26.55 -50.56
N ALA A 11 -41.73 -26.66 -51.73
CA ALA A 11 -40.29 -26.76 -51.89
C ALA A 11 -39.58 -25.46 -51.44
N SER A 12 -40.13 -24.30 -51.81
CA SER A 12 -39.58 -23.02 -51.34
C SER A 12 -39.69 -22.81 -49.82
N TRP A 13 -40.80 -23.25 -49.23
CA TRP A 13 -40.95 -23.23 -47.76
C TRP A 13 -40.02 -24.20 -47.05
N ALA A 14 -39.72 -25.37 -47.62
CA ALA A 14 -38.75 -26.33 -47.09
C ALA A 14 -37.33 -25.72 -47.06
N VAL A 15 -36.92 -25.03 -48.13
CA VAL A 15 -35.63 -24.33 -48.21
C VAL A 15 -35.54 -23.19 -47.22
N LEU A 16 -36.62 -22.41 -47.06
CA LEU A 16 -36.68 -21.32 -46.07
C LEU A 16 -36.61 -21.84 -44.62
N ARG A 17 -37.32 -22.95 -44.32
CA ARG A 17 -37.22 -23.59 -42.99
C ARG A 17 -35.83 -24.15 -42.72
N GLY A 18 -35.19 -24.72 -43.73
CA GLY A 18 -33.79 -25.21 -43.64
C GLY A 18 -32.79 -24.07 -43.33
N ARG A 19 -32.96 -22.94 -44.04
CA ARG A 19 -32.13 -21.71 -43.77
C ARG A 19 -32.40 -21.12 -42.41
N ALA A 20 -33.67 -21.05 -41.96
CA ALA A 20 -34.01 -20.56 -40.63
C ALA A 20 -33.40 -21.48 -39.54
N LYS A 21 -33.40 -22.80 -39.70
CA LYS A 21 -32.77 -23.74 -38.77
C LYS A 21 -31.23 -23.57 -38.77
N ALA A 22 -30.60 -23.31 -39.93
CA ALA A 22 -29.17 -23.09 -40.05
C ALA A 22 -28.74 -21.78 -39.37
N ILE A 23 -29.54 -20.71 -39.50
CA ILE A 23 -29.27 -19.41 -38.84
C ILE A 23 -29.45 -19.55 -37.32
N GLY A 24 -30.49 -20.22 -36.86
CA GLY A 24 -30.71 -20.47 -35.43
C GLY A 24 -29.63 -21.34 -34.77
N ARG A 25 -29.01 -22.25 -35.53
CA ARG A 25 -27.92 -23.10 -35.07
C ARG A 25 -26.59 -22.37 -34.94
N LYS A 26 -26.32 -21.36 -35.81
CA LYS A 26 -25.11 -20.54 -35.72
C LYS A 26 -25.09 -19.55 -34.55
N GLN A 27 -26.25 -19.13 -34.08
CA GLN A 27 -26.35 -18.21 -32.93
C GLN A 27 -26.24 -18.89 -31.54
N ARG A 28 -26.27 -20.23 -31.47
CA ARG A 28 -26.21 -20.97 -30.20
C ARG A 28 -24.83 -21.41 -29.75
N SER A 29 -23.76 -21.19 -30.51
CA SER A 29 -22.41 -21.57 -30.11
C SER A 29 -21.53 -20.41 -29.61
N GLY A 30 -22.11 -19.24 -29.37
CA GLY A 30 -21.49 -18.20 -28.56
C GLY A 30 -21.66 -18.57 -27.09
N SER A 31 -20.78 -19.42 -26.53
CA SER A 31 -20.68 -19.52 -25.09
C SER A 31 -20.47 -18.10 -24.56
N ILE A 32 -21.40 -17.60 -23.78
CA ILE A 32 -21.19 -16.38 -22.98
C ILE A 32 -19.98 -16.70 -22.14
N LYS A 33 -18.80 -16.25 -22.56
CA LYS A 33 -17.61 -16.31 -21.73
C LYS A 33 -17.98 -15.54 -20.47
N LYS A 34 -18.21 -16.25 -19.38
CA LYS A 34 -18.40 -15.62 -18.08
C LYS A 34 -17.22 -14.70 -17.92
N ARG A 35 -17.47 -13.38 -17.84
CA ARG A 35 -16.47 -12.40 -17.52
C ARG A 35 -15.98 -12.71 -16.10
N GLY A 36 -14.90 -13.41 -15.98
CA GLY A 36 -14.21 -13.68 -14.73
C GLY A 36 -13.02 -12.73 -14.62
N ILE A 37 -12.55 -12.51 -13.42
CA ILE A 37 -11.31 -11.78 -13.15
C ILE A 37 -10.16 -12.57 -13.77
N ASP A 38 -9.42 -11.99 -14.71
CA ASP A 38 -8.35 -12.70 -15.43
C ASP A 38 -7.23 -13.18 -14.49
N ALA A 39 -6.99 -12.46 -13.39
CA ALA A 39 -6.06 -12.88 -12.34
C ALA A 39 -6.49 -14.17 -11.61
N ALA A 40 -7.79 -14.52 -11.64
CA ALA A 40 -8.30 -15.75 -11.03
C ALA A 40 -8.23 -16.97 -11.96
N LYS A 41 -7.80 -16.80 -13.19
CA LYS A 41 -7.66 -17.89 -14.17
C LYS A 41 -6.32 -18.59 -13.97
N MET A 42 -6.34 -19.90 -13.83
CA MET A 42 -5.16 -20.77 -13.71
C MET A 42 -4.56 -21.12 -15.10
N THR A 43 -4.50 -20.14 -16.01
CA THR A 43 -4.02 -20.33 -17.40
C THR A 43 -2.94 -19.32 -17.75
N GLY A 44 -2.01 -19.71 -18.61
CA GLY A 44 -0.92 -18.85 -19.07
C GLY A 44 0.05 -18.45 -17.96
N PRO A 45 0.43 -17.16 -17.85
CA PRO A 45 1.40 -16.68 -16.86
C PRO A 45 0.99 -16.93 -15.41
N ASN A 46 -0.31 -17.05 -15.16
CA ASN A 46 -0.86 -17.22 -13.78
C ASN A 46 -0.91 -18.68 -13.33
N ARG A 47 -0.48 -19.64 -14.17
CA ARG A 47 -0.57 -21.07 -13.87
C ARG A 47 0.16 -21.49 -12.59
N LEU A 48 1.29 -20.85 -12.31
CA LEU A 48 2.13 -21.12 -11.14
C LEU A 48 1.89 -20.14 -9.98
N TRP A 49 0.94 -19.22 -10.15
CA TRP A 49 0.61 -18.26 -9.12
C TRP A 49 -0.47 -18.84 -8.21
N SER A 50 -0.03 -19.42 -7.11
CA SER A 50 -0.91 -19.80 -6.00
C SER A 50 -1.01 -18.61 -5.04
N GLY A 51 -2.16 -17.97 -4.96
CA GLY A 51 -2.44 -17.01 -3.88
C GLY A 51 -2.48 -17.74 -2.53
N SER A 52 -2.00 -17.08 -1.47
CA SER A 52 -2.17 -17.59 -0.12
C SER A 52 -3.65 -17.62 0.25
N LYS A 53 -4.06 -18.68 0.97
CA LYS A 53 -5.40 -18.83 1.54
C LYS A 53 -5.40 -18.66 3.07
N GLY A 54 -4.25 -18.28 3.63
CA GLY A 54 -4.05 -18.09 5.06
C GLY A 54 -4.57 -16.76 5.57
N ASP A 55 -4.56 -16.58 6.88
CA ASP A 55 -4.76 -15.29 7.51
C ASP A 55 -3.63 -14.33 7.10
N ALA A 56 -4.01 -13.07 6.87
CA ALA A 56 -3.06 -12.04 6.45
C ALA A 56 -1.89 -11.88 7.43
N ASN A 57 -2.16 -12.02 8.73
CA ASN A 57 -1.12 -11.96 9.76
C ASN A 57 -0.10 -13.09 9.63
N PHE A 58 -0.55 -14.31 9.31
CA PHE A 58 0.33 -15.46 9.11
C PHE A 58 1.25 -15.25 7.90
N ASP A 59 0.68 -14.79 6.78
CA ASP A 59 1.43 -14.56 5.55
C ASP A 59 2.45 -13.43 5.70
N VAL A 60 2.04 -12.33 6.35
CA VAL A 60 2.93 -11.20 6.64
C VAL A 60 4.06 -11.66 7.57
N THR A 61 3.75 -12.33 8.67
CA THR A 61 4.73 -12.77 9.65
C THR A 61 5.77 -13.72 9.04
N ALA A 62 5.33 -14.69 8.23
CA ALA A 62 6.21 -15.64 7.57
C ALA A 62 7.16 -14.99 6.54
N GLY A 63 6.74 -13.91 5.91
CA GLY A 63 7.50 -13.21 4.86
C GLY A 63 8.25 -11.96 5.31
N LEU A 64 7.91 -11.39 6.47
CA LEU A 64 8.28 -10.03 6.87
C LEU A 64 9.79 -9.77 6.86
N VAL A 65 10.54 -10.60 7.58
CA VAL A 65 12.02 -10.45 7.71
C VAL A 65 12.68 -10.49 6.33
N LYS A 66 12.28 -11.44 5.49
CA LYS A 66 12.85 -11.60 4.15
C LYS A 66 12.46 -10.46 3.20
N SER A 67 11.22 -10.01 3.27
CA SER A 67 10.72 -8.89 2.46
C SER A 67 11.43 -7.60 2.84
N ARG A 68 11.59 -7.34 4.13
CA ARG A 68 12.32 -6.19 4.67
C ARG A 68 13.78 -6.17 4.22
N SER A 69 14.47 -7.31 4.35
CA SER A 69 15.85 -7.45 3.88
C SER A 69 15.99 -7.18 2.38
N ARG A 70 15.07 -7.70 1.56
CA ARG A 70 15.08 -7.48 0.11
C ARG A 70 14.75 -6.02 -0.28
N SER A 71 13.84 -5.39 0.44
CA SER A 71 13.50 -3.98 0.23
C SER A 71 14.69 -3.07 0.51
N ARG A 72 15.39 -3.30 1.63
CA ARG A 72 16.60 -2.56 1.99
C ARG A 72 17.72 -2.78 0.97
N ASP A 73 17.94 -4.02 0.54
CA ASP A 73 18.91 -4.33 -0.52
C ASP A 73 18.56 -3.62 -1.83
N ALA A 74 17.30 -3.61 -2.21
CA ALA A 74 16.84 -2.91 -3.39
C ALA A 74 17.07 -1.39 -3.31
N TYR A 75 16.77 -0.78 -2.16
CA TYR A 75 17.03 0.64 -1.93
C TYR A 75 18.53 0.99 -2.00
N LEU A 76 19.40 0.12 -1.45
CA LEU A 76 20.85 0.35 -1.43
C LEU A 76 21.48 0.15 -2.81
N ASN A 77 21.10 -0.87 -3.56
CA ASN A 77 21.81 -1.33 -4.74
C ASN A 77 21.19 -0.88 -6.07
N PHE A 78 19.93 -0.42 -6.07
CA PHE A 78 19.24 0.00 -7.29
C PHE A 78 18.91 1.49 -7.27
N PRO A 79 19.68 2.34 -8.01
CA PRO A 79 19.51 3.80 -7.99
C PRO A 79 18.08 4.28 -8.35
N TYR A 80 17.41 3.58 -9.27
CA TYR A 80 16.03 3.92 -9.64
C TYR A 80 15.04 3.68 -8.51
N ILE A 81 15.19 2.59 -7.76
CA ILE A 81 14.35 2.29 -6.59
C ILE A 81 14.59 3.32 -5.50
N ARG A 82 15.87 3.63 -5.22
CA ARG A 82 16.23 4.69 -4.28
C ARG A 82 15.56 6.01 -4.65
N GLN A 83 15.71 6.46 -5.90
CA GLN A 83 15.11 7.71 -6.36
C GLN A 83 13.57 7.70 -6.24
N MET A 84 12.93 6.58 -6.54
CA MET A 84 11.47 6.44 -6.39
C MET A 84 11.05 6.57 -4.94
N VAL A 85 11.71 5.88 -4.02
CA VAL A 85 11.44 5.93 -2.58
C VAL A 85 11.71 7.32 -2.03
N ASP A 86 12.85 7.93 -2.35
CA ASP A 86 13.19 9.27 -1.89
C ASP A 86 12.16 10.30 -2.34
N ARG A 87 11.73 10.27 -3.61
CA ARG A 87 10.68 11.16 -4.11
C ARG A 87 9.34 10.94 -3.44
N TRP A 88 9.01 9.69 -3.13
CA TRP A 88 7.78 9.36 -2.41
C TRP A 88 7.83 9.93 -0.99
N VAL A 89 8.95 9.76 -0.28
CA VAL A 89 9.17 10.31 1.07
C VAL A 89 9.12 11.84 1.03
N ASP A 90 9.83 12.48 0.08
CA ASP A 90 9.85 13.93 -0.05
C ASP A 90 8.47 14.50 -0.40
N GLY A 91 7.68 13.76 -1.19
CA GLY A 91 6.30 14.15 -1.51
C GLY A 91 5.33 14.05 -0.34
N LEU A 92 5.56 13.13 0.60
CA LEU A 92 4.73 12.95 1.79
C LEU A 92 5.12 13.91 2.93
N VAL A 93 6.42 14.04 3.18
CA VAL A 93 6.93 14.86 4.29
C VAL A 93 6.98 16.34 3.89
N GLY A 94 7.33 16.63 2.62
CA GLY A 94 7.47 18.01 2.15
C GLY A 94 8.44 18.81 3.04
N ASN A 95 7.94 19.93 3.56
CA ASN A 95 8.69 20.79 4.47
C ASN A 95 8.58 20.39 5.95
N GLY A 96 7.98 19.22 6.23
CA GLY A 96 7.72 18.72 7.56
C GLY A 96 6.39 19.18 8.17
N LEU A 97 5.91 18.43 9.15
CA LEU A 97 4.69 18.73 9.90
C LEU A 97 4.94 19.88 10.86
N ARG A 98 4.30 21.01 10.59
CA ARG A 98 4.44 22.21 11.39
C ARG A 98 3.23 22.35 12.34
N PRO A 99 3.40 22.13 13.65
CA PRO A 99 2.30 22.28 14.59
C PRO A 99 1.91 23.73 14.71
N THR A 100 0.61 23.99 14.75
CA THR A 100 0.08 25.32 15.01
C THR A 100 -0.73 25.27 16.31
N PRO A 101 -0.27 25.90 17.39
CA PRO A 101 -1.06 26.00 18.61
C PRO A 101 -2.39 26.73 18.35
N MET A 102 -3.47 26.24 18.92
CA MET A 102 -4.83 26.81 18.77
C MET A 102 -5.59 26.66 20.08
N SER A 103 -5.08 27.25 21.18
CA SER A 103 -5.71 27.18 22.50
C SER A 103 -6.85 28.19 22.69
N GLY A 104 -6.88 29.23 21.84
CA GLY A 104 -7.75 30.40 22.01
C GLY A 104 -7.15 31.52 22.86
N ASP A 105 -5.98 31.31 23.46
CA ASP A 105 -5.18 32.34 24.12
C ASP A 105 -3.91 32.64 23.32
N PRO A 106 -3.82 33.79 22.64
CA PRO A 106 -2.68 34.12 21.80
C PRO A 106 -1.34 34.11 22.55
N LYS A 107 -1.32 34.52 23.81
CA LYS A 107 -0.07 34.55 24.63
C LYS A 107 0.42 33.14 24.91
N TRP A 108 -0.49 32.22 25.15
CA TRP A 108 -0.13 30.80 25.33
C TRP A 108 0.34 30.18 24.03
N ASP A 109 -0.33 30.49 22.94
CA ASP A 109 -0.01 29.94 21.60
C ASP A 109 1.38 30.41 21.15
N ASP A 110 1.71 31.72 21.32
CA ASP A 110 3.03 32.26 21.03
C ASP A 110 4.12 31.57 21.86
N ARG A 111 3.87 31.39 23.17
CA ARG A 111 4.83 30.71 24.06
C ARG A 111 5.02 29.24 23.70
N ALA A 112 3.94 28.53 23.35
CA ALA A 112 4.01 27.13 22.89
C ALA A 112 4.82 27.02 21.58
N TRP A 113 4.64 27.98 20.67
CA TRP A 113 5.41 28.04 19.42
C TRP A 113 6.90 28.31 19.67
N GLU A 114 7.24 29.25 20.55
CA GLU A 114 8.64 29.49 20.93
C GLU A 114 9.30 28.26 21.57
N LEU A 115 8.58 27.54 22.42
CA LEU A 115 9.06 26.29 23.03
C LEU A 115 9.29 25.20 21.96
N TRP A 116 8.37 25.10 21.00
CA TRP A 116 8.52 24.16 19.88
C TRP A 116 9.80 24.47 19.07
N GLN A 117 10.01 25.72 18.68
CA GLN A 117 11.17 26.12 17.91
C GLN A 117 12.52 25.82 18.61
N LYS A 118 12.52 25.92 19.96
CA LYS A 118 13.72 25.59 20.75
C LYS A 118 13.90 24.09 20.95
N TRP A 119 12.81 23.34 21.03
CA TRP A 119 12.83 21.91 21.25
C TRP A 119 13.09 21.12 19.97
N GLU A 120 12.55 21.55 18.85
CA GLU A 120 12.64 20.88 17.55
C GLU A 120 14.08 20.45 17.17
N PRO A 121 15.11 21.30 17.25
CA PRO A 121 16.47 20.93 16.88
C PRO A 121 17.11 19.85 17.78
N VAL A 122 16.63 19.72 19.01
CA VAL A 122 17.17 18.79 20.01
C VAL A 122 16.18 17.66 20.35
N ALA A 123 15.14 17.50 19.55
CA ALA A 123 14.04 16.57 19.82
C ALA A 123 14.47 15.10 19.84
N VAL A 124 15.52 14.71 19.07
CA VAL A 124 15.93 13.32 18.91
C VAL A 124 16.98 12.94 19.95
N ALA A 125 16.78 11.79 20.58
CA ALA A 125 17.69 11.27 21.59
C ALA A 125 18.84 10.50 20.93
N GLY A 126 20.08 10.91 21.25
CA GLY A 126 21.29 10.21 20.76
C GLY A 126 21.69 10.56 19.33
N SER A 127 21.15 11.65 18.79
CA SER A 127 21.48 12.17 17.47
C SER A 127 21.38 13.69 17.47
N ASP A 128 22.16 14.34 16.62
CA ASP A 128 22.07 15.77 16.33
C ASP A 128 20.98 16.11 15.30
N MET A 129 20.20 15.08 14.91
CA MET A 129 19.07 15.23 14.01
C MET A 129 17.93 15.92 14.74
N GLY A 130 17.38 16.97 14.13
CA GLY A 130 16.15 17.62 14.61
C GLY A 130 14.89 16.81 14.32
N PHE A 131 13.76 17.34 14.78
CA PHE A 131 12.44 16.69 14.59
C PHE A 131 12.13 16.42 13.11
N TYR A 132 12.36 17.38 12.23
CA TYR A 132 12.06 17.24 10.79
C TYR A 132 12.94 16.18 10.10
N GLY A 133 14.20 16.06 10.54
CA GLY A 133 15.06 14.98 10.08
C GLY A 133 14.56 13.60 10.52
N ALA A 134 14.09 13.50 11.77
CA ALA A 134 13.49 12.28 12.30
C ALA A 134 12.18 11.92 11.58
N GLU A 135 11.37 12.91 11.23
CA GLU A 135 10.14 12.72 10.47
C GLU A 135 10.43 12.12 9.10
N ARG A 136 11.38 12.71 8.36
CA ARG A 136 11.81 12.18 7.06
C ARG A 136 12.37 10.77 7.18
N LEU A 137 13.23 10.52 8.17
CA LEU A 137 13.79 9.18 8.41
C LEU A 137 12.71 8.16 8.77
N SER A 138 11.70 8.58 9.55
CA SER A 138 10.56 7.74 9.90
C SER A 138 9.81 7.28 8.65
N MET A 139 9.51 8.21 7.75
CA MET A 139 8.83 7.87 6.50
C MET A 139 9.67 7.00 5.57
N LEU A 140 11.00 7.17 5.58
CA LEU A 140 11.91 6.29 4.85
C LEU A 140 11.86 4.85 5.38
N HIS A 141 11.82 4.66 6.70
CA HIS A 141 11.64 3.35 7.31
C HIS A 141 10.28 2.74 6.99
N VAL A 142 9.21 3.54 7.04
CA VAL A 142 7.87 3.07 6.62
C VAL A 142 7.89 2.58 5.17
N ALA A 143 8.57 3.30 4.26
CA ALA A 143 8.67 2.90 2.86
C ALA A 143 9.48 1.61 2.64
N ASN A 144 10.60 1.47 3.35
CA ASN A 144 11.51 0.35 3.17
C ASN A 144 11.18 -0.87 4.03
N ASP A 145 10.77 -0.62 5.28
CA ASP A 145 10.59 -1.66 6.30
C ASP A 145 9.12 -1.99 6.57
N GLY A 146 8.21 -1.11 6.12
CA GLY A 146 6.77 -1.23 6.35
C GLY A 146 6.32 -0.65 7.70
N GLU A 147 7.22 -0.41 8.64
CA GLU A 147 6.93 0.09 9.98
C GLU A 147 8.13 0.79 10.60
N ILE A 148 7.88 1.58 11.64
CA ILE A 148 8.88 2.18 12.51
C ILE A 148 8.31 2.30 13.91
N LEU A 149 9.19 2.21 14.91
CA LEU A 149 8.84 2.45 16.29
C LEU A 149 9.38 3.76 16.77
N ILE A 150 8.52 4.56 17.39
CA ILE A 150 8.89 5.82 18.00
C ILE A 150 8.71 5.69 19.51
N ARG A 151 9.81 5.79 20.23
CA ARG A 151 9.82 5.74 21.68
C ARG A 151 9.95 7.15 22.25
N PHE A 152 9.02 7.52 23.14
CA PHE A 152 9.14 8.74 23.93
C PHE A 152 10.05 8.50 25.14
N ARG A 153 11.07 9.34 25.29
CA ARG A 153 12.03 9.26 26.38
C ARG A 153 11.88 10.46 27.30
N SER A 154 11.38 10.23 28.49
CA SER A 154 11.38 11.24 29.54
C SER A 154 12.80 11.66 29.90
N ARG A 155 13.01 12.93 30.19
CA ARG A 155 14.26 13.54 30.66
C ARG A 155 14.01 14.24 31.98
N ARG A 156 15.07 14.50 32.73
CA ARG A 156 14.99 15.36 33.88
C ARG A 156 14.88 16.83 33.44
N PHE A 157 14.22 17.65 34.19
CA PHE A 157 14.14 19.09 33.91
C PHE A 157 15.53 19.74 33.88
N ASP A 158 16.45 19.27 34.72
CA ASP A 158 17.84 19.75 34.78
C ASP A 158 18.63 19.41 33.50
N ASP A 159 18.28 18.31 32.80
CA ASP A 159 18.94 17.93 31.55
C ASP A 159 18.47 18.80 30.36
N MET A 160 17.32 19.45 30.49
CA MET A 160 16.71 20.26 29.42
C MET A 160 16.09 21.55 30.00
N PRO A 161 16.91 22.47 30.53
CA PRO A 161 16.39 23.67 31.19
C PRO A 161 15.62 24.55 30.19
N GLY A 162 14.38 24.89 30.55
CA GLY A 162 13.50 25.73 29.73
C GLY A 162 12.90 25.05 28.50
N LEU A 163 13.07 23.74 28.37
CA LEU A 163 12.49 22.93 27.29
C LEU A 163 11.57 21.84 27.86
N PRO A 164 10.66 21.29 27.03
CA PRO A 164 9.87 20.11 27.42
C PRO A 164 10.80 18.95 27.78
N PRO A 165 10.60 18.28 28.94
CA PRO A 165 11.52 17.26 29.45
C PRO A 165 11.29 15.90 28.79
N PHE A 166 11.28 15.86 27.46
CA PHE A 166 11.22 14.62 26.70
C PHE A 166 11.96 14.74 25.38
N LYS A 167 12.39 13.60 24.89
CA LYS A 167 12.95 13.41 23.54
C LYS A 167 12.27 12.22 22.87
N ILE A 168 12.34 12.18 21.55
CA ILE A 168 11.92 11.03 20.75
C ILE A 168 13.14 10.18 20.38
N GLN A 169 12.93 8.91 20.25
CA GLN A 169 13.94 7.97 19.75
C GLN A 169 13.30 7.08 18.68
N LEU A 170 13.91 7.06 17.52
CA LEU A 170 13.56 6.13 16.47
C LEU A 170 14.19 4.78 16.79
N VAL A 171 13.43 3.72 16.67
CA VAL A 171 13.88 2.34 16.97
C VAL A 171 13.58 1.48 15.75
N GLU A 172 14.62 0.81 15.26
CA GLU A 172 14.48 -0.09 14.12
C GLU A 172 13.50 -1.23 14.41
N PRO A 173 12.67 -1.62 13.44
CA PRO A 173 11.70 -2.70 13.59
C PRO A 173 12.35 -4.06 13.92
N ASP A 174 13.60 -4.28 13.52
CA ASP A 174 14.31 -5.54 13.77
C ASP A 174 14.62 -5.78 15.27
N LEU A 175 14.51 -4.75 16.10
CA LEU A 175 14.61 -4.87 17.56
C LEU A 175 13.33 -5.42 18.20
N LEU A 176 12.23 -5.52 17.42
CA LEU A 176 11.01 -6.22 17.86
C LEU A 176 11.04 -7.67 17.36
N PRO A 177 11.08 -8.64 18.26
CA PRO A 177 10.98 -10.03 17.86
C PRO A 177 9.59 -10.33 17.28
N VAL A 178 9.55 -10.72 16.01
CA VAL A 178 8.32 -11.07 15.27
C VAL A 178 7.55 -12.20 15.97
N GLU A 179 8.26 -13.07 16.68
CA GLU A 179 7.72 -14.21 17.44
C GLU A 179 6.84 -13.78 18.63
N LYS A 180 6.98 -12.53 19.09
CA LYS A 180 6.17 -11.97 20.17
C LYS A 180 4.91 -11.24 19.70
N ASN A 181 4.63 -11.25 18.41
CA ASN A 181 3.30 -10.87 17.90
C ASN A 181 2.31 -11.95 18.37
N GLY A 182 1.95 -11.88 19.63
CA GLY A 182 1.00 -12.81 20.22
C GLY A 182 -0.33 -12.67 19.51
N THR A 183 -0.87 -13.80 19.16
CA THR A 183 -2.29 -13.97 18.93
C THR A 183 -3.01 -13.53 20.20
N GLY A 184 -3.50 -12.28 20.19
CA GLY A 184 -4.45 -11.79 21.18
C GLY A 184 -5.82 -12.42 20.92
#